data_40affebab70cf88d42c3af42d795d34b
#
_entry.id   40affebab70cf88d42c3af42d795d34b
#
_cell.length_a   1.000
_cell.length_b   1.000
_cell.length_c   1.000
_cell.angle_alpha   90.00
_cell.angle_beta   90.00
_cell.angle_gamma   90.00
#
_symmetry.space_group_name_H-M   'P 1'
#
loop_
_entity.id
_entity.type
_entity.pdbx_description
1 polymer ?
#
loop_
_entity_poly.entity_id
_entity_poly.type
_entity_poly.pdbx_seq_one_letter_code
_entity_poly.pdbx_strand_id
1 'polypeptide(L)'
;MKYILNRDKFVKESNEHIESICMKLGISDFEIVDGLVNVNGDVILYKKQLYELPIQFGRVTGDFNCYDNRLSTLKGCPSYVGGDVICSYNQLTSLEFCPTEVGVCFECN
;
A
#
# COMPACT_ATOMS: atom_id res chain seq x y z
N MET A 1 13.50 18.45 -25.31
CA MET A 1 14.56 18.41 -24.31
C MET A 1 14.09 18.82 -22.93
N LYS A 2 13.43 19.95 -22.82
CA LYS A 2 12.88 20.38 -21.54
C LYS A 2 11.93 19.36 -20.92
N TYR A 3 11.17 18.66 -21.75
CA TYR A 3 10.19 17.70 -21.25
C TYR A 3 10.85 16.49 -20.58
N ILE A 4 12.01 16.05 -21.08
CA ILE A 4 12.73 14.93 -20.47
C ILE A 4 13.23 15.32 -19.08
N LEU A 5 13.84 16.49 -18.96
CA LEU A 5 14.35 17.00 -17.67
C LEU A 5 13.22 17.21 -16.66
N ASN A 6 12.12 17.80 -17.13
CA ASN A 6 10.96 18.03 -16.26
C ASN A 6 10.33 16.72 -15.80
N ARG A 7 10.30 15.74 -16.69
CA ARG A 7 9.76 14.42 -16.38
C ARG A 7 10.60 13.73 -15.31
N ASP A 8 11.92 13.74 -15.43
CA ASP A 8 12.82 13.13 -14.46
C ASP A 8 12.69 13.82 -13.11
N LYS A 9 12.62 15.12 -13.09
CA LYS A 9 12.39 15.89 -11.86
C LYS A 9 11.05 15.54 -11.23
N PHE A 10 10.00 15.45 -12.03
CA PHE A 10 8.66 15.10 -11.57
C PHE A 10 8.64 13.71 -10.94
N VAL A 11 9.25 12.72 -11.57
CA VAL A 11 9.33 11.35 -11.04
C VAL A 11 10.08 11.33 -9.72
N LYS A 12 11.19 12.05 -9.64
CA LYS A 12 11.98 12.13 -8.40
C LYS A 12 11.14 12.75 -7.26
N GLU A 13 10.46 13.84 -7.51
CA GLU A 13 9.63 14.52 -6.52
C GLU A 13 8.46 13.63 -6.07
N SER A 14 7.84 12.90 -7.00
CA SER A 14 6.76 11.96 -6.69
C SER A 14 7.28 10.85 -5.78
N ASN A 15 8.46 10.30 -6.06
CA ASN A 15 9.07 9.25 -5.25
C ASN A 15 9.42 9.77 -3.85
N GLU A 16 9.94 10.98 -3.73
CA GLU A 16 10.25 11.59 -2.44
C GLU A 16 8.99 11.78 -1.60
N HIS A 17 7.88 12.13 -2.25
CA HIS A 17 6.59 12.26 -1.57
C HIS A 17 6.12 10.89 -1.05
N ILE A 18 6.20 9.85 -1.88
CA ILE A 18 5.84 8.48 -1.50
C ILE A 18 6.75 7.99 -0.36
N GLU A 19 8.05 8.23 -0.45
CA GLU A 19 8.99 7.86 0.62
C GLU A 19 8.62 8.52 1.95
N SER A 20 8.25 9.79 1.91
CA SER A 20 7.81 10.52 3.09
C SER A 20 6.60 9.87 3.74
N ILE A 21 5.62 9.45 2.94
CA ILE A 21 4.43 8.75 3.44
C ILE A 21 4.82 7.41 4.05
N CYS A 22 5.66 6.64 3.37
CA CYS A 22 6.14 5.35 3.89
C CYS A 22 6.80 5.51 5.26
N MET A 23 7.65 6.51 5.42
CA MET A 23 8.31 6.78 6.69
C MET A 23 7.30 7.11 7.79
N LYS A 24 6.29 7.90 7.49
CA LYS A 24 5.22 8.24 8.44
C LYS A 24 4.41 7.01 8.83
N LEU A 25 4.26 6.06 7.92
CA LEU A 25 3.52 4.83 8.16
C LEU A 25 4.37 3.75 8.86
N GLY A 26 5.66 4.01 9.07
CA GLY A 26 6.56 3.07 9.71
C GLY A 26 7.06 1.96 8.78
N ILE A 27 6.97 2.17 7.48
CA ILE A 27 7.48 1.22 6.48
C ILE A 27 8.95 1.54 6.23
N SER A 28 9.83 0.57 6.42
CA SER A 28 11.27 0.81 6.37
C SER A 28 12.02 0.10 5.25
N ASP A 29 11.62 -1.10 4.88
CA ASP A 29 12.31 -1.88 3.85
C ASP A 29 11.44 -1.95 2.60
N PHE A 30 11.60 -0.98 1.71
CA PHE A 30 10.78 -0.86 0.53
C PHE A 30 11.56 -0.28 -0.64
N GLU A 31 11.03 -0.50 -1.84
CA GLU A 31 11.49 0.19 -3.05
C GLU A 31 10.27 0.71 -3.82
N ILE A 32 10.47 1.74 -4.61
CA ILE A 32 9.41 2.34 -5.43
C ILE A 32 9.74 2.06 -6.88
N VAL A 33 8.83 1.34 -7.57
CA VAL A 33 9.00 0.98 -8.97
C VAL A 33 7.73 1.39 -9.71
N ASP A 34 7.85 2.30 -10.66
CA ASP A 34 6.73 2.82 -11.45
C ASP A 34 5.57 3.32 -10.58
N GLY A 35 5.91 4.01 -9.48
CA GLY A 35 4.92 4.54 -8.55
C GLY A 35 4.33 3.52 -7.58
N LEU A 36 4.73 2.25 -7.67
CA LEU A 36 4.27 1.19 -6.78
C LEU A 36 5.29 0.97 -5.67
N VAL A 37 4.79 0.82 -4.45
CA VAL A 37 5.64 0.55 -3.28
C VAL A 37 5.69 -0.96 -3.04
N ASN A 38 6.87 -1.53 -3.23
CA ASN A 38 7.13 -2.94 -2.94
C ASN A 38 7.82 -3.02 -1.58
N VAL A 39 7.28 -3.80 -0.68
CA VAL A 39 7.76 -3.90 0.70
C VAL A 39 8.32 -5.29 0.96
N ASN A 40 9.53 -5.34 1.47
CA ASN A 40 10.13 -6.59 1.92
C ASN A 40 9.90 -6.71 3.44
N GLY A 41 8.80 -7.34 3.80
CA GLY A 41 8.37 -7.47 5.18
C GLY A 41 6.89 -7.16 5.33
N ASP A 42 6.49 -6.81 6.54
CA ASP A 42 5.10 -6.53 6.87
C ASP A 42 4.73 -5.07 6.67
N VAL A 43 3.47 -4.85 6.33
CA VAL A 43 2.86 -3.52 6.33
C VAL A 43 1.79 -3.51 7.41
N ILE A 44 2.02 -2.74 8.47
CA ILE A 44 1.14 -2.69 9.64
C ILE A 44 0.50 -1.31 9.71
N LEU A 45 -0.75 -1.22 9.28
CA LEU A 45 -1.51 0.03 9.20
C LEU A 45 -2.76 0.02 10.10
N TYR A 46 -2.81 -0.85 11.10
CA TYR A 46 -4.00 -0.96 11.92
C TYR A 46 -4.22 0.28 12.80
N LYS A 47 -5.48 0.62 13.01
CA LYS A 47 -5.90 1.73 13.89
C LYS A 47 -5.25 3.08 13.57
N LYS A 48 -5.11 3.39 12.28
CA LYS A 48 -4.55 4.67 11.83
C LYS A 48 -5.62 5.66 11.35
N GLN A 49 -6.89 5.30 11.48
CA GLN A 49 -8.02 6.13 11.06
C GLN A 49 -7.96 6.51 9.56
N LEU A 50 -7.52 5.58 8.75
CA LEU A 50 -7.41 5.80 7.31
C LEU A 50 -8.78 5.64 6.63
N TYR A 51 -9.15 6.60 5.80
CA TYR A 51 -10.33 6.52 4.94
C TYR A 51 -10.01 5.83 3.61
N GLU A 52 -8.77 5.93 3.20
CA GLU A 52 -8.25 5.28 1.99
C GLU A 52 -6.77 5.00 2.19
N LEU A 53 -6.24 4.07 1.40
CA LEU A 53 -4.80 3.80 1.44
C LEU A 53 -4.05 4.97 0.78
N PRO A 54 -3.04 5.54 1.46
CA PRO A 54 -2.41 6.78 1.01
C PRO A 54 -1.42 6.60 -0.13
N ILE A 55 -1.02 5.38 -0.43
CA ILE A 55 -0.07 5.06 -1.49
C ILE A 55 -0.53 3.79 -2.21
N GLN A 56 -0.01 3.58 -3.41
CA GLN A 56 -0.28 2.34 -4.16
C GLN A 56 0.82 1.33 -3.84
N PHE A 57 0.44 0.22 -3.24
CA PHE A 57 1.34 -0.89 -2.99
C PHE A 57 1.43 -1.81 -4.21
N GLY A 58 2.57 -2.43 -4.41
CA GLY A 58 2.79 -3.44 -5.45
C GLY A 58 2.82 -4.84 -4.83
N ARG A 59 3.96 -5.22 -4.28
CA ARG A 59 4.15 -6.52 -3.62
C ARG A 59 4.52 -6.31 -2.17
N VAL A 60 3.98 -7.15 -1.30
CA VAL A 60 4.31 -7.19 0.14
C VAL A 60 4.68 -8.62 0.46
N THR A 61 5.91 -8.88 0.86
CA THR A 61 6.37 -10.25 1.11
C THR A 61 5.87 -10.81 2.44
N GLY A 62 5.58 -9.96 3.42
CA GLY A 62 5.02 -10.35 4.70
C GLY A 62 3.51 -10.15 4.75
N ASP A 63 3.00 -9.71 5.88
CA ASP A 63 1.57 -9.47 6.09
C ASP A 63 1.17 -8.06 5.66
N PHE A 64 -0.06 -7.93 5.20
CA PHE A 64 -0.67 -6.62 4.96
C PHE A 64 -1.86 -6.45 5.90
N ASN A 65 -1.67 -5.64 6.93
CA ASN A 65 -2.64 -5.46 8.00
C ASN A 65 -3.18 -4.03 8.00
N CYS A 66 -4.42 -3.86 7.54
CA CYS A 66 -5.13 -2.58 7.62
C CYS A 66 -6.37 -2.69 8.53
N TYR A 67 -6.28 -3.53 9.53
CA TYR A 67 -7.33 -3.80 10.52
C TYR A 67 -7.75 -2.53 11.24
N ASP A 68 -9.05 -2.38 11.42
CA ASP A 68 -9.64 -1.29 12.22
C ASP A 68 -9.22 0.11 11.72
N ASN A 69 -9.61 0.39 10.50
CA ASN A 69 -9.55 1.71 9.91
C ASN A 69 -10.96 2.11 9.47
N ARG A 70 -11.07 3.08 8.59
CA ARG A 70 -12.34 3.54 8.05
C ARG A 70 -12.35 3.43 6.53
N LEU A 71 -11.66 2.41 6.00
CA LEU A 71 -11.54 2.22 4.57
C LEU A 71 -12.89 1.86 3.96
N SER A 72 -13.29 2.60 2.95
CA SER A 72 -14.47 2.28 2.14
C SER A 72 -14.09 1.53 0.87
N THR A 73 -12.82 1.50 0.53
CA THR A 73 -12.27 0.85 -0.66
C THR A 73 -10.90 0.26 -0.36
N LEU A 74 -10.53 -0.79 -1.09
CA LEU A 74 -9.20 -1.38 -1.03
C LEU A 74 -8.28 -0.84 -2.12
N LYS A 75 -8.66 0.25 -2.79
CA LYS A 75 -7.80 0.87 -3.80
C LYS A 75 -6.46 1.22 -3.16
N GLY A 76 -5.38 0.82 -3.80
CA GLY A 76 -4.02 0.95 -3.27
C GLY A 76 -3.47 -0.32 -2.64
N CYS A 77 -4.31 -1.33 -2.42
CA CYS A 77 -3.86 -2.64 -1.92
C CYS A 77 -2.80 -3.26 -2.82
N PRO A 78 -1.84 -4.00 -2.23
CA PRO A 78 -0.88 -4.75 -3.05
C PRO A 78 -1.58 -5.84 -3.86
N SER A 79 -1.01 -6.16 -5.03
CA SER A 79 -1.50 -7.27 -5.85
C SER A 79 -1.06 -8.62 -5.30
N TYR A 80 0.05 -8.63 -4.57
CA TYR A 80 0.62 -9.85 -3.97
C TYR A 80 0.94 -9.58 -2.49
N VAL A 81 0.51 -10.52 -1.65
CA VAL A 81 0.84 -10.53 -0.21
C VAL A 81 1.33 -11.93 0.13
N GLY A 82 2.56 -12.03 0.59
CA GLY A 82 3.16 -13.34 0.92
C GLY A 82 2.59 -13.96 2.19
N GLY A 83 2.13 -13.15 3.12
CA GLY A 83 1.54 -13.60 4.37
C GLY A 83 0.03 -13.42 4.40
N ASP A 84 -0.48 -12.88 5.48
CA ASP A 84 -1.91 -12.64 5.70
C ASP A 84 -2.34 -11.26 5.21
N VAL A 85 -3.57 -11.18 4.72
CA VAL A 85 -4.24 -9.90 4.49
C VAL A 85 -5.33 -9.77 5.54
N ILE A 86 -5.25 -8.71 6.34
CA ILE A 86 -6.21 -8.46 7.41
C ILE A 86 -6.82 -7.08 7.17
N CYS A 87 -8.08 -7.04 6.76
CA CYS A 87 -8.80 -5.79 6.52
C CYS A 87 -10.16 -5.75 7.23
N SER A 88 -10.29 -6.53 8.30
CA SER A 88 -11.49 -6.53 9.13
C SER A 88 -11.67 -5.21 9.87
N TYR A 89 -12.90 -4.92 10.28
CA TYR A 89 -13.27 -3.68 10.96
C TYR A 89 -12.94 -2.44 10.12
N ASN A 90 -13.43 -2.47 8.89
CA ASN A 90 -13.45 -1.34 7.98
C ASN A 90 -14.88 -1.13 7.48
N GLN A 91 -15.07 -0.22 6.56
CA GLN A 91 -16.38 0.12 6.02
C GLN A 91 -16.47 -0.25 4.54
N LEU A 92 -15.89 -1.40 4.18
CA LEU A 92 -15.82 -1.86 2.81
C LEU A 92 -17.20 -2.26 2.30
N THR A 93 -17.53 -1.81 1.10
CA THR A 93 -18.77 -2.17 0.40
C THR A 93 -18.52 -3.18 -0.70
N SER A 94 -17.27 -3.43 -1.06
CA SER A 94 -16.88 -4.44 -2.04
C SER A 94 -15.45 -4.88 -1.79
N LEU A 95 -15.04 -5.96 -2.47
CA LEU A 95 -13.65 -6.45 -2.44
C LEU A 95 -12.89 -6.06 -3.71
N GLU A 96 -13.39 -5.09 -4.46
CA GLU A 96 -12.68 -4.55 -5.61
C GLU A 96 -11.31 -4.04 -5.17
N PHE A 97 -10.28 -4.24 -5.99
CA PHE A 97 -8.88 -3.91 -5.71
C PHE A 97 -8.22 -4.80 -4.66
N CYS A 98 -8.88 -5.87 -4.19
CA CYS A 98 -8.22 -6.79 -3.28
C CYS A 98 -7.03 -7.48 -3.95
N PRO A 99 -6.05 -7.99 -3.17
CA PRO A 99 -4.92 -8.73 -3.74
C PRO A 99 -5.39 -9.93 -4.55
N THR A 100 -4.71 -10.21 -5.66
CA THR A 100 -4.99 -11.39 -6.49
C THR A 100 -4.25 -12.62 -5.99
N GLU A 101 -3.17 -12.44 -5.23
CA GLU A 101 -2.41 -13.53 -4.65
C GLU A 101 -2.16 -13.25 -3.17
N VAL A 102 -2.59 -14.15 -2.31
CA VAL A 102 -2.40 -14.08 -0.85
C VAL A 102 -1.80 -15.40 -0.41
N GLY A 103 -0.65 -15.33 0.26
CA GLY A 103 0.11 -16.54 0.62
C GLY A 103 -0.52 -17.38 1.70
N VAL A 104 -1.21 -16.76 2.67
CA VAL A 104 -1.77 -17.48 3.81
C VAL A 104 -3.27 -17.25 3.94
N CYS A 105 -3.69 -16.11 4.47
CA CYS A 105 -5.10 -15.89 4.83
C CYS A 105 -5.58 -14.52 4.39
N PHE A 106 -6.86 -14.44 4.05
CA PHE A 106 -7.51 -13.16 3.71
C PHE A 106 -8.69 -12.97 4.64
N GLU A 107 -8.64 -11.95 5.49
CA GLU A 107 -9.70 -11.63 6.45
C GLU A 107 -10.25 -10.23 6.20
N CYS A 108 -11.51 -10.16 5.79
CA CYS A 108 -12.21 -8.90 5.51
C CYS A 108 -13.67 -9.00 5.92
N ASN A 109 -13.91 -8.82 7.19
CA ASN A 109 -15.27 -8.84 7.75
C ASN A 109 -15.84 -7.43 7.85
#